data_aeb9ef6222462594534aa47d467c55a9
#
_entry.id   aeb9ef6222462594534aa47d467c55a9
#
_cell.length_a   1.000
_cell.length_b   1.000
_cell.length_c   1.000
_cell.angle_alpha   90.00
_cell.angle_beta   90.00
_cell.angle_gamma   90.00
#
_symmetry.space_group_name_H-M   'P 1'
#
loop_
_entity.id
_entity.type
_entity.pdbx_description
1 polymer ?
#
loop_
_entity_poly.entity_id
_entity_poly.type
_entity_poly.pdbx_seq_one_letter_code
_entity_poly.pdbx_strand_id
1 'polypeptide(L)'
;MSLLRFVLSVLGVAMYCVLNAQTLKFGSDRKFKIVQFTDVHWVSGSEHSVVSEKCMNRVLDEEKPDLVVFSGDFVTGKPAAKGLEEVLQPTVSRGIPFAMTFGNHDDEQGLSREELLDLIRKYKGNLTETTPGISGVTNYTLTLKSHDGDKDAAVLYIFDSNSYSPLKSLDSYDWIKRDQINWYADRSKAFKAANGGSSLPSLAFFHIPLPEYNEAARDEDAKLIGTRREKACAPVVNSGLFTAMLECGDVMG
;
A
#
# COMPACT_ATOMS: atom_id res chain seq x y z
N MET A 1 9.95 49.70 7.16
CA MET A 1 8.90 48.89 7.89
C MET A 1 8.18 47.85 7.01
N SER A 2 8.35 47.80 5.70
CA SER A 2 7.62 46.86 4.81
C SER A 2 8.32 45.48 4.61
N LEU A 3 9.66 45.45 4.65
CA LEU A 3 10.43 44.22 4.38
C LEU A 3 10.31 43.21 5.54
N LEU A 4 10.26 43.68 6.77
CA LEU A 4 10.15 42.81 7.96
C LEU A 4 8.77 42.15 8.08
N ARG A 5 7.70 42.80 7.58
CA ARG A 5 6.34 42.21 7.54
C ARG A 5 6.20 41.14 6.45
N PHE A 6 6.93 41.29 5.34
CA PHE A 6 6.91 40.31 4.24
C PHE A 6 7.64 39.03 4.61
N VAL A 7 8.78 39.13 5.31
CA VAL A 7 9.55 37.95 5.80
C VAL A 7 8.75 37.17 6.85
N LEU A 8 8.02 37.84 7.74
CA LEU A 8 7.17 37.17 8.73
C LEU A 8 5.94 36.48 8.13
N SER A 9 5.37 36.99 7.02
CA SER A 9 4.26 36.34 6.33
C SER A 9 4.70 35.10 5.52
N VAL A 10 5.90 35.09 4.94
CA VAL A 10 6.45 33.94 4.21
C VAL A 10 6.85 32.82 5.16
N LEU A 11 7.42 33.14 6.33
CA LEU A 11 7.71 32.15 7.39
C LEU A 11 6.42 31.56 8.00
N GLY A 12 5.34 32.32 8.11
CA GLY A 12 4.05 31.83 8.61
C GLY A 12 3.35 30.84 7.65
N VAL A 13 3.52 31.01 6.33
CA VAL A 13 2.95 30.10 5.32
C VAL A 13 3.74 28.80 5.22
N ALA A 14 5.07 28.83 5.38
CA ALA A 14 5.90 27.62 5.37
C ALA A 14 5.66 26.71 6.61
N MET A 15 5.19 27.26 7.72
CA MET A 15 4.97 26.51 8.97
C MET A 15 3.59 25.83 9.01
N TYR A 16 2.66 26.14 8.11
CA TYR A 16 1.32 25.54 8.07
C TYR A 16 1.24 24.22 7.27
N CYS A 17 2.27 23.89 6.48
CA CYS A 17 2.29 22.68 5.65
C CYS A 17 2.95 21.45 6.32
N VAL A 18 3.43 21.54 7.57
CA VAL A 18 4.15 20.42 8.24
C VAL A 18 3.30 19.70 9.30
N LEU A 19 2.05 20.08 9.47
CA LEU A 19 1.21 19.54 10.56
C LEU A 19 0.12 18.63 10.01
N ASN A 20 0.45 17.37 9.64
CA ASN A 20 -0.48 16.23 9.74
C ASN A 20 0.04 14.92 9.10
N ALA A 21 1.32 14.68 9.03
CA ALA A 21 1.77 13.31 8.82
C ALA A 21 1.51 12.53 10.11
N GLN A 22 0.48 11.70 10.12
CA GLN A 22 0.19 10.82 11.26
C GLN A 22 1.37 9.85 11.41
N THR A 23 2.13 9.99 12.51
CA THR A 23 3.29 9.13 12.77
C THR A 23 2.79 7.75 13.16
N LEU A 24 3.13 6.74 12.36
CA LEU A 24 2.90 5.35 12.71
C LEU A 24 3.93 4.93 13.77
N LYS A 25 3.45 4.33 14.86
CA LYS A 25 4.31 4.02 16.01
C LYS A 25 3.80 2.77 16.72
N PHE A 26 4.73 1.91 17.13
CA PHE A 26 4.40 0.77 17.98
C PHE A 26 3.77 1.22 19.30
N GLY A 27 2.78 0.50 19.79
CA GLY A 27 2.17 0.68 21.09
C GLY A 27 3.15 0.37 22.24
N SER A 28 2.76 0.68 23.48
CA SER A 28 3.55 0.36 24.67
C SER A 28 3.72 -1.15 24.89
N ASP A 29 2.82 -1.97 24.35
CA ASP A 29 2.91 -3.43 24.29
C ASP A 29 3.80 -3.95 23.15
N ARG A 30 4.45 -3.03 22.41
CA ARG A 30 5.32 -3.30 21.25
C ARG A 30 4.60 -3.97 20.07
N LYS A 31 3.28 -3.77 19.97
CA LYS A 31 2.48 -4.24 18.85
C LYS A 31 2.07 -3.09 17.96
N PHE A 32 1.87 -3.41 16.69
CA PHE A 32 1.26 -2.54 15.70
C PHE A 32 0.39 -3.43 14.82
N LYS A 33 -0.90 -3.17 14.82
CA LYS A 33 -1.87 -4.01 14.12
C LYS A 33 -2.24 -3.42 12.77
N ILE A 34 -2.06 -4.20 11.72
CA ILE A 34 -2.45 -3.87 10.35
C ILE A 34 -3.62 -4.77 9.96
N VAL A 35 -4.67 -4.18 9.42
CA VAL A 35 -5.72 -4.89 8.68
C VAL A 35 -5.52 -4.63 7.21
N GLN A 36 -5.50 -5.69 6.41
CA GLN A 36 -5.43 -5.60 4.96
C GLN A 36 -6.78 -5.95 4.36
N PHE A 37 -7.28 -5.08 3.47
CA PHE A 37 -8.39 -5.36 2.58
C PHE A 37 -7.89 -5.42 1.15
N THR A 38 -8.30 -6.43 0.40
CA THR A 38 -7.98 -6.62 -1.01
C THR A 38 -9.21 -7.14 -1.74
N ASP A 39 -9.30 -6.93 -3.03
CA ASP A 39 -10.34 -7.50 -3.88
C ASP A 39 -11.77 -7.24 -3.37
N VAL A 40 -12.02 -6.03 -2.86
CA VAL A 40 -13.33 -5.64 -2.35
C VAL A 40 -14.35 -5.58 -3.48
N HIS A 41 -13.91 -5.22 -4.70
CA HIS A 41 -14.71 -5.16 -5.93
C HIS A 41 -16.00 -4.37 -5.73
N TRP A 42 -15.87 -3.18 -5.15
CA TRP A 42 -17.02 -2.35 -4.79
C TRP A 42 -17.81 -1.85 -6.00
N VAL A 43 -19.11 -2.07 -5.96
CA VAL A 43 -20.09 -1.52 -6.91
C VAL A 43 -21.18 -0.80 -6.14
N SER A 44 -21.31 0.52 -6.32
CA SER A 44 -22.30 1.33 -5.62
C SER A 44 -23.72 0.81 -5.84
N GLY A 45 -24.44 0.56 -4.75
CA GLY A 45 -25.80 0.03 -4.77
C GLY A 45 -25.93 -1.48 -4.95
N SER A 46 -24.82 -2.23 -5.06
CA SER A 46 -24.83 -3.68 -5.14
C SER A 46 -25.05 -4.32 -3.76
N GLU A 47 -25.83 -5.39 -3.71
CA GLU A 47 -26.01 -6.19 -2.49
C GLU A 47 -24.69 -6.81 -2.01
N HIS A 48 -23.79 -7.17 -2.93
CA HIS A 48 -22.45 -7.66 -2.58
C HIS A 48 -21.64 -6.61 -1.85
N SER A 49 -21.69 -5.34 -2.28
CA SER A 49 -20.99 -4.24 -1.60
C SER A 49 -21.55 -3.98 -0.20
N VAL A 50 -22.86 -4.15 0.02
CA VAL A 50 -23.48 -4.09 1.36
C VAL A 50 -22.94 -5.21 2.27
N VAL A 51 -22.72 -6.40 1.74
CA VAL A 51 -22.11 -7.52 2.50
C VAL A 51 -20.66 -7.22 2.82
N SER A 52 -19.90 -6.72 1.85
CA SER A 52 -18.50 -6.29 2.04
C SER A 52 -18.40 -5.20 3.10
N GLU A 53 -19.27 -4.19 3.07
CA GLU A 53 -19.32 -3.13 4.07
C GLU A 53 -19.54 -3.67 5.49
N LYS A 54 -20.51 -4.57 5.66
CA LYS A 54 -20.76 -5.21 6.96
C LYS A 54 -19.56 -6.00 7.46
N CYS A 55 -18.89 -6.73 6.56
CA CYS A 55 -17.67 -7.48 6.87
C CYS A 55 -16.54 -6.54 7.30
N MET A 56 -16.27 -5.49 6.51
CA MET A 56 -15.24 -4.50 6.84
C MET A 56 -15.52 -3.81 8.19
N ASN A 57 -16.77 -3.37 8.41
CA ASN A 57 -17.16 -2.75 9.68
C ASN A 57 -16.90 -3.69 10.85
N ARG A 58 -17.31 -4.96 10.74
CA ARG A 58 -17.09 -5.96 11.79
C ARG A 58 -15.61 -6.20 12.06
N VAL A 59 -14.79 -6.37 11.01
CA VAL A 59 -13.35 -6.55 11.16
C VAL A 59 -12.71 -5.35 11.85
N LEU A 60 -13.06 -4.12 11.44
CA LEU A 60 -12.51 -2.90 12.05
C LEU A 60 -12.93 -2.72 13.52
N ASP A 61 -14.16 -3.12 13.88
CA ASP A 61 -14.66 -3.03 15.24
C ASP A 61 -14.03 -4.08 16.16
N GLU A 62 -13.80 -5.30 15.66
CA GLU A 62 -13.19 -6.40 16.42
C GLU A 62 -11.66 -6.21 16.52
N GLU A 63 -10.98 -5.89 15.43
CA GLU A 63 -9.52 -5.83 15.36
C GLU A 63 -8.94 -4.50 15.85
N LYS A 64 -9.66 -3.39 15.68
CA LYS A 64 -9.20 -2.04 16.06
C LYS A 64 -7.77 -1.77 15.60
N PRO A 65 -7.51 -1.81 14.27
CA PRO A 65 -6.17 -1.70 13.74
C PRO A 65 -5.57 -0.30 13.91
N ASP A 66 -4.25 -0.25 13.95
CA ASP A 66 -3.47 0.99 13.92
C ASP A 66 -3.34 1.54 12.49
N LEU A 67 -3.46 0.66 11.48
CA LEU A 67 -3.39 0.98 10.06
C LEU A 67 -4.28 0.04 9.26
N VAL A 68 -4.95 0.57 8.24
CA VAL A 68 -5.59 -0.23 7.19
C VAL A 68 -4.77 -0.11 5.91
N VAL A 69 -4.49 -1.24 5.26
CA VAL A 69 -3.88 -1.29 3.93
C VAL A 69 -4.90 -1.83 2.93
N PHE A 70 -5.21 -1.06 1.89
CA PHE A 70 -5.98 -1.51 0.75
C PHE A 70 -5.00 -1.91 -0.37
N SER A 71 -4.96 -3.19 -0.70
CA SER A 71 -3.96 -3.73 -1.65
C SER A 71 -4.54 -4.07 -3.02
N GLY A 72 -5.42 -3.21 -3.53
CA GLY A 72 -5.90 -3.26 -4.91
C GLY A 72 -7.29 -3.87 -5.09
N ASP A 73 -7.84 -3.62 -6.27
CA ASP A 73 -9.17 -4.05 -6.73
C ASP A 73 -10.29 -3.67 -5.75
N PHE A 74 -10.27 -2.43 -5.30
CA PHE A 74 -11.27 -1.95 -4.35
C PHE A 74 -12.54 -1.44 -5.02
N VAL A 75 -12.51 -0.94 -6.28
CA VAL A 75 -13.69 -0.43 -7.00
C VAL A 75 -13.78 -1.03 -8.40
N THR A 76 -14.90 -1.71 -8.69
CA THR A 76 -15.18 -2.29 -10.03
C THR A 76 -16.48 -1.76 -10.63
N GLY A 77 -17.11 -0.76 -10.02
CA GLY A 77 -18.36 -0.14 -10.47
C GLY A 77 -18.24 1.34 -10.79
N LYS A 78 -19.08 1.81 -11.72
CA LYS A 78 -19.22 3.23 -12.05
C LYS A 78 -20.31 3.89 -11.22
N PRO A 79 -20.13 5.17 -10.81
CA PRO A 79 -18.93 6.01 -11.01
C PRO A 79 -17.83 5.67 -9.98
N ALA A 80 -16.59 5.56 -10.43
CA ALA A 80 -15.45 5.17 -9.60
C ALA A 80 -15.26 6.05 -8.36
N ALA A 81 -15.41 7.36 -8.51
CA ALA A 81 -15.27 8.31 -7.39
C ALA A 81 -16.25 8.03 -6.25
N LYS A 82 -17.51 7.66 -6.57
CA LYS A 82 -18.51 7.30 -5.56
C LYS A 82 -18.17 5.97 -4.89
N GLY A 83 -17.77 4.97 -5.68
CA GLY A 83 -17.32 3.69 -5.14
C GLY A 83 -16.14 3.83 -4.20
N LEU A 84 -15.16 4.69 -4.55
CA LEU A 84 -14.01 5.00 -3.70
C LEU A 84 -14.44 5.66 -2.37
N GLU A 85 -15.37 6.61 -2.40
CA GLU A 85 -15.93 7.22 -1.19
C GLU A 85 -16.58 6.15 -0.28
N GLU A 86 -17.43 5.30 -0.86
CA GLU A 86 -18.18 4.29 -0.13
C GLU A 86 -17.27 3.21 0.47
N VAL A 87 -16.27 2.70 -0.28
CA VAL A 87 -15.35 1.67 0.22
C VAL A 87 -14.41 2.19 1.32
N LEU A 88 -14.05 3.48 1.28
CA LEU A 88 -13.21 4.10 2.31
C LEU A 88 -13.99 4.49 3.58
N GLN A 89 -15.30 4.69 3.47
CA GLN A 89 -16.15 5.19 4.57
C GLN A 89 -16.00 4.41 5.89
N PRO A 90 -15.96 3.06 5.93
CA PRO A 90 -15.76 2.32 7.17
C PRO A 90 -14.47 2.69 7.91
N THR A 91 -13.38 2.93 7.18
CA THR A 91 -12.07 3.27 7.72
C THR A 91 -11.99 4.75 8.12
N VAL A 92 -12.40 5.64 7.22
CA VAL A 92 -12.34 7.10 7.41
C VAL A 92 -13.23 7.56 8.57
N SER A 93 -14.44 7.01 8.70
CA SER A 93 -15.37 7.36 9.77
C SER A 93 -14.84 7.02 11.18
N ARG A 94 -13.95 6.05 11.28
CA ARG A 94 -13.28 5.67 12.54
C ARG A 94 -11.99 6.45 12.80
N GLY A 95 -11.57 7.31 11.86
CA GLY A 95 -10.31 8.05 11.95
C GLY A 95 -9.06 7.15 11.90
N ILE A 96 -9.19 5.93 11.39
CA ILE A 96 -8.07 5.01 11.24
C ILE A 96 -7.21 5.45 10.06
N PRO A 97 -5.87 5.57 10.21
CA PRO A 97 -4.99 5.85 9.07
C PRO A 97 -5.04 4.72 8.06
N PHE A 98 -4.88 5.05 6.79
CA PHE A 98 -4.88 4.05 5.74
C PHE A 98 -3.86 4.34 4.63
N ALA A 99 -3.41 3.28 3.98
CA ALA A 99 -2.51 3.28 2.84
C ALA A 99 -3.13 2.43 1.72
N MET A 100 -2.88 2.79 0.47
CA MET A 100 -3.46 2.09 -0.67
C MET A 100 -2.41 1.81 -1.76
N THR A 101 -2.61 0.71 -2.48
CA THR A 101 -2.01 0.47 -3.79
C THR A 101 -3.07 -0.07 -4.75
N PHE A 102 -2.89 0.15 -6.04
CA PHE A 102 -3.88 -0.22 -7.05
C PHE A 102 -3.74 -1.67 -7.50
N GLY A 103 -4.90 -2.27 -7.80
CA GLY A 103 -5.02 -3.52 -8.53
C GLY A 103 -5.25 -3.30 -10.02
N ASN A 104 -5.51 -4.36 -10.76
CA ASN A 104 -5.68 -4.28 -12.21
C ASN A 104 -7.06 -3.75 -12.64
N HIS A 105 -8.06 -3.80 -11.76
CA HIS A 105 -9.42 -3.32 -12.07
C HIS A 105 -9.70 -1.88 -11.65
N ASP A 106 -8.86 -1.26 -10.82
CA ASP A 106 -9.19 0.04 -10.21
C ASP A 106 -9.30 1.18 -11.22
N ASP A 107 -8.53 1.15 -12.32
CA ASP A 107 -8.55 2.17 -13.39
C ASP A 107 -9.47 1.84 -14.57
N GLU A 108 -10.25 0.76 -14.50
CA GLU A 108 -11.21 0.38 -15.55
C GLU A 108 -12.53 1.16 -15.50
N GLN A 109 -12.78 1.91 -14.42
CA GLN A 109 -14.06 2.54 -14.16
C GLN A 109 -14.13 4.02 -14.56
N GLY A 110 -13.20 4.47 -15.42
CA GLY A 110 -13.22 5.78 -16.09
C GLY A 110 -12.43 6.86 -15.37
N LEU A 111 -11.64 6.52 -14.35
CA LEU A 111 -10.62 7.35 -13.75
C LEU A 111 -9.27 6.67 -13.90
N SER A 112 -8.22 7.45 -14.21
CA SER A 112 -6.85 6.95 -14.18
C SER A 112 -6.38 6.72 -12.74
N ARG A 113 -5.27 5.99 -12.57
CA ARG A 113 -4.64 5.77 -11.26
C ARG A 113 -4.21 7.09 -10.62
N GLU A 114 -3.73 8.05 -11.40
CA GLU A 114 -3.36 9.39 -10.93
C GLU A 114 -4.59 10.15 -10.43
N GLU A 115 -5.70 10.12 -11.19
CA GLU A 115 -6.95 10.76 -10.77
C GLU A 115 -7.52 10.12 -9.50
N LEU A 116 -7.43 8.79 -9.37
CA LEU A 116 -7.80 8.06 -8.14
C LEU A 116 -6.91 8.47 -6.97
N LEU A 117 -5.59 8.56 -7.16
CA LEU A 117 -4.66 9.02 -6.13
C LEU A 117 -4.98 10.45 -5.68
N ASP A 118 -5.33 11.34 -6.61
CA ASP A 118 -5.73 12.71 -6.29
C ASP A 118 -7.04 12.79 -5.50
N LEU A 119 -7.94 11.84 -5.71
CA LEU A 119 -9.15 11.70 -4.87
C LEU A 119 -8.79 11.16 -3.48
N ILE A 120 -7.98 10.11 -3.40
CA ILE A 120 -7.53 9.48 -2.15
C ILE A 120 -6.83 10.49 -1.23
N ARG A 121 -6.02 11.37 -1.80
CA ARG A 121 -5.29 12.43 -1.07
C ARG A 121 -6.19 13.41 -0.33
N LYS A 122 -7.46 13.52 -0.69
CA LYS A 122 -8.42 14.40 -0.02
C LYS A 122 -8.95 13.86 1.30
N TYR A 123 -8.77 12.57 1.56
CA TYR A 123 -9.27 11.94 2.78
C TYR A 123 -8.30 12.12 3.95
N LYS A 124 -8.84 12.50 5.09
CA LYS A 124 -8.08 12.55 6.34
C LYS A 124 -7.63 11.14 6.73
N GLY A 125 -6.40 11.02 7.16
CA GLY A 125 -5.81 9.73 7.53
C GLY A 125 -5.18 8.97 6.36
N ASN A 126 -5.27 9.51 5.13
CA ASN A 126 -4.56 8.94 3.98
C ASN A 126 -3.04 9.06 4.15
N LEU A 127 -2.33 7.95 3.92
CA LEU A 127 -0.87 7.85 3.91
C LEU A 127 -0.34 7.38 2.55
N THR A 128 -1.21 7.32 1.54
CA THR A 128 -0.83 6.89 0.18
C THR A 128 0.00 7.96 -0.49
N GLU A 129 1.17 7.56 -0.97
CA GLU A 129 2.16 8.43 -1.60
C GLU A 129 2.55 7.91 -2.99
N THR A 130 3.40 8.64 -3.66
CA THR A 130 4.00 8.25 -4.94
C THR A 130 5.49 8.58 -4.92
N THR A 131 6.29 7.76 -5.59
CA THR A 131 7.70 8.05 -5.89
C THR A 131 7.81 8.44 -7.36
N PRO A 132 8.14 9.70 -7.67
CA PRO A 132 8.28 10.13 -9.06
C PRO A 132 9.41 9.42 -9.79
N GLY A 133 9.23 9.18 -11.11
CA GLY A 133 10.28 8.70 -12.00
C GLY A 133 10.50 7.20 -12.01
N ILE A 134 9.62 6.44 -11.38
CA ILE A 134 9.58 4.97 -11.49
C ILE A 134 8.21 4.51 -12.01
N SER A 135 8.16 3.30 -12.56
CA SER A 135 6.93 2.70 -13.09
C SER A 135 5.85 2.55 -12.01
N GLY A 136 4.58 2.66 -12.41
CA GLY A 136 3.44 2.63 -11.50
C GLY A 136 3.22 3.96 -10.77
N VAL A 137 2.13 4.07 -10.03
CA VAL A 137 1.69 5.30 -9.36
C VAL A 137 1.94 5.25 -7.85
N THR A 138 1.60 4.14 -7.19
CA THR A 138 1.63 4.00 -5.74
C THR A 138 2.83 3.19 -5.25
N ASN A 139 4.05 3.73 -5.47
CA ASN A 139 5.28 3.15 -4.90
C ASN A 139 5.82 4.08 -3.81
N TYR A 140 5.82 3.62 -2.58
CA TYR A 140 6.29 4.40 -1.43
C TYR A 140 6.62 3.52 -0.23
N THR A 141 7.21 4.13 0.79
CA THR A 141 7.49 3.46 2.07
C THR A 141 6.79 4.18 3.21
N LEU A 142 6.31 3.42 4.17
CA LEU A 142 5.90 3.93 5.47
C LEU A 142 6.83 3.37 6.54
N THR A 143 7.24 4.20 7.50
CA THR A 143 8.07 3.76 8.62
C THR A 143 7.24 3.71 9.90
N LEU A 144 7.46 2.67 10.69
CA LEU A 144 6.90 2.53 12.02
C LEU A 144 7.99 2.91 13.04
N LYS A 145 7.68 3.86 13.90
CA LYS A 145 8.59 4.29 14.97
C LYS A 145 8.53 3.32 16.16
N SER A 146 9.64 3.23 16.88
CA SER A 146 9.69 2.48 18.14
C SER A 146 8.76 3.11 19.19
N HIS A 147 8.23 2.29 20.12
CA HIS A 147 7.29 2.75 21.15
C HIS A 147 7.89 3.80 22.11
N ASP A 148 9.19 3.77 22.31
CA ASP A 148 9.94 4.57 23.28
C ASP A 148 10.68 5.77 22.67
N GLY A 149 10.55 5.99 21.35
CA GLY A 149 11.27 7.07 20.67
C GLY A 149 10.80 7.32 19.25
N ASP A 150 11.64 8.03 18.50
CA ASP A 150 11.40 8.38 17.09
C ASP A 150 12.29 7.57 16.12
N LYS A 151 12.96 6.53 16.63
CA LYS A 151 13.77 5.63 15.82
C LYS A 151 12.86 4.75 14.95
N ASP A 152 13.20 4.60 13.68
CA ASP A 152 12.53 3.65 12.82
C ASP A 152 12.75 2.23 13.34
N ALA A 153 11.67 1.45 13.43
CA ALA A 153 11.66 0.11 13.98
C ALA A 153 11.17 -0.94 12.99
N ALA A 154 10.37 -0.52 11.99
CA ALA A 154 9.95 -1.37 10.87
C ALA A 154 9.64 -0.51 9.64
N VAL A 155 9.60 -1.14 8.47
CA VAL A 155 9.28 -0.50 7.19
C VAL A 155 8.16 -1.26 6.50
N LEU A 156 7.20 -0.54 5.92
CA LEU A 156 6.22 -1.08 5.00
C LEU A 156 6.57 -0.58 3.59
N TYR A 157 6.84 -1.50 2.68
CA TYR A 157 7.00 -1.22 1.26
C TYR A 157 5.67 -1.41 0.55
N ILE A 158 5.21 -0.38 -0.13
CA ILE A 158 4.00 -0.44 -0.95
C ILE A 158 4.43 -0.32 -2.41
N PHE A 159 4.02 -1.29 -3.22
CA PHE A 159 4.32 -1.34 -4.65
C PHE A 159 3.04 -1.27 -5.47
N ASP A 160 3.06 -0.47 -6.51
CA ASP A 160 2.12 -0.60 -7.60
C ASP A 160 2.55 -1.76 -8.50
N SER A 161 1.81 -2.85 -8.49
CA SER A 161 2.11 -4.03 -9.32
C SER A 161 1.68 -3.87 -10.78
N ASN A 162 1.26 -2.66 -11.16
CA ASN A 162 0.72 -2.31 -12.47
C ASN A 162 -0.63 -3.04 -12.74
N SER A 163 -1.01 -3.23 -14.01
CA SER A 163 -2.31 -3.79 -14.38
C SER A 163 -2.14 -5.00 -15.31
N TYR A 164 -2.43 -4.84 -16.60
CA TYR A 164 -2.24 -5.87 -17.62
C TYR A 164 -0.97 -5.60 -18.43
N SER A 165 -0.35 -6.67 -18.93
CA SER A 165 0.85 -6.58 -19.73
C SER A 165 0.66 -5.67 -20.96
N PRO A 166 1.54 -4.67 -21.18
CA PRO A 166 1.52 -3.88 -22.40
C PRO A 166 1.96 -4.70 -23.63
N LEU A 167 2.56 -5.88 -23.40
CA LEU A 167 3.00 -6.79 -24.44
C LEU A 167 1.86 -7.76 -24.77
N LYS A 168 1.06 -7.43 -25.77
CA LYS A 168 -0.12 -8.23 -26.19
C LYS A 168 0.17 -9.71 -26.44
N SER A 169 1.41 -10.05 -26.81
CA SER A 169 1.83 -11.43 -27.04
C SER A 169 1.89 -12.28 -25.77
N LEU A 170 1.90 -11.65 -24.58
CA LEU A 170 1.99 -12.39 -23.32
C LEU A 170 0.61 -12.75 -22.76
N ASP A 171 -0.45 -12.03 -23.14
CA ASP A 171 -1.82 -12.23 -22.63
C ASP A 171 -1.85 -12.52 -21.13
N SER A 172 -1.28 -11.61 -20.34
CA SER A 172 -0.99 -11.82 -18.93
C SER A 172 -1.11 -10.52 -18.15
N TYR A 173 -1.07 -10.62 -16.84
CA TYR A 173 -0.85 -9.48 -15.96
C TYR A 173 0.51 -8.82 -16.22
N ASP A 174 0.61 -7.55 -15.92
CA ASP A 174 1.87 -6.83 -15.85
C ASP A 174 2.64 -7.25 -14.60
N TRP A 175 3.85 -6.74 -14.43
CA TRP A 175 4.75 -7.12 -13.34
C TRP A 175 5.41 -5.89 -12.73
N ILE A 176 5.90 -6.02 -11.51
CA ILE A 176 6.73 -5.00 -10.87
C ILE A 176 8.01 -4.82 -11.69
N LYS A 177 8.27 -3.59 -12.15
CA LYS A 177 9.33 -3.30 -13.12
C LYS A 177 10.71 -3.23 -12.48
N ARG A 178 11.73 -3.28 -13.31
CA ARG A 178 13.13 -3.22 -12.87
C ARG A 178 13.47 -1.94 -12.11
N ASP A 179 12.91 -0.80 -12.50
CA ASP A 179 13.10 0.47 -11.82
C ASP A 179 12.46 0.49 -10.42
N GLN A 180 11.30 -0.15 -10.24
CA GLN A 180 10.67 -0.35 -8.94
C GLN A 180 11.53 -1.26 -8.03
N ILE A 181 12.12 -2.33 -8.59
CA ILE A 181 13.00 -3.24 -7.86
C ILE A 181 14.29 -2.53 -7.44
N ASN A 182 14.88 -1.73 -8.32
CA ASN A 182 16.06 -0.93 -8.00
C ASN A 182 15.73 0.10 -6.89
N TRP A 183 14.59 0.78 -6.99
CA TRP A 183 14.10 1.69 -5.96
C TRP A 183 13.98 0.98 -4.60
N TYR A 184 13.39 -0.20 -4.56
CA TYR A 184 13.28 -1.01 -3.34
C TYR A 184 14.66 -1.31 -2.75
N ALA A 185 15.57 -1.85 -3.55
CA ALA A 185 16.92 -2.21 -3.10
C ALA A 185 17.69 -0.99 -2.55
N ASP A 186 17.55 0.17 -3.20
CA ASP A 186 18.15 1.42 -2.74
C ASP A 186 17.53 1.90 -1.41
N ARG A 187 16.20 1.78 -1.25
CA ARG A 187 15.52 2.11 0.01
C ARG A 187 15.92 1.18 1.14
N SER A 188 15.94 -0.14 0.91
CA SER A 188 16.39 -1.13 1.89
C SER A 188 17.81 -0.85 2.35
N LYS A 189 18.73 -0.58 1.41
CA LYS A 189 20.11 -0.20 1.71
C LYS A 189 20.20 1.09 2.54
N ALA A 190 19.39 2.09 2.20
CA ALA A 190 19.36 3.36 2.93
C ALA A 190 18.85 3.17 4.38
N PHE A 191 17.77 2.42 4.58
CA PHE A 191 17.26 2.09 5.90
C PHE A 191 18.27 1.30 6.73
N LYS A 192 18.93 0.31 6.13
CA LYS A 192 19.99 -0.47 6.77
C LYS A 192 21.14 0.41 7.22
N ALA A 193 21.59 1.33 6.37
CA ALA A 193 22.66 2.28 6.71
C ALA A 193 22.24 3.22 7.86
N ALA A 194 21.02 3.76 7.80
CA ALA A 194 20.47 4.63 8.86
C ALA A 194 20.28 3.89 10.19
N ASN A 195 20.08 2.56 10.15
CA ASN A 195 19.95 1.70 11.33
C ASN A 195 21.28 1.06 11.77
N GLY A 196 22.41 1.70 11.51
CA GLY A 196 23.72 1.23 11.96
C GLY A 196 24.19 -0.07 11.31
N GLY A 197 23.76 -0.35 10.07
CA GLY A 197 24.15 -1.52 9.31
C GLY A 197 23.27 -2.76 9.52
N SER A 198 22.24 -2.67 10.35
CA SER A 198 21.27 -3.75 10.59
C SER A 198 19.99 -3.51 9.79
N SER A 199 19.49 -4.53 9.09
CA SER A 199 18.21 -4.44 8.39
C SER A 199 17.06 -4.20 9.36
N LEU A 200 16.10 -3.35 8.98
CA LEU A 200 14.83 -3.21 9.69
C LEU A 200 13.86 -4.29 9.19
N PRO A 201 13.09 -4.95 10.08
CA PRO A 201 12.05 -5.85 9.65
C PRO A 201 11.02 -5.10 8.80
N SER A 202 10.58 -5.71 7.70
CA SER A 202 9.65 -5.07 6.78
C SER A 202 8.58 -6.00 6.24
N LEU A 203 7.48 -5.41 5.77
CA LEU A 203 6.42 -6.06 5.02
C LEU A 203 6.31 -5.39 3.65
N ALA A 204 5.97 -6.18 2.63
CA ALA A 204 5.74 -5.69 1.27
C ALA A 204 4.27 -5.91 0.86
N PHE A 205 3.62 -4.85 0.38
CA PHE A 205 2.23 -4.88 -0.07
C PHE A 205 2.17 -4.56 -1.56
N PHE A 206 1.54 -5.44 -2.31
CA PHE A 206 1.26 -5.31 -3.74
C PHE A 206 0.03 -6.15 -4.09
N HIS A 207 -0.60 -5.90 -5.23
CA HIS A 207 -1.82 -6.60 -5.63
C HIS A 207 -1.52 -7.86 -6.45
N ILE A 208 -0.91 -7.72 -7.62
CA ILE A 208 -0.61 -8.86 -8.50
C ILE A 208 0.51 -9.69 -7.88
N PRO A 209 0.25 -10.97 -7.55
CA PRO A 209 1.22 -11.81 -6.83
C PRO A 209 2.44 -12.14 -7.68
N LEU A 210 3.55 -12.48 -7.03
CA LEU A 210 4.76 -12.94 -7.68
C LEU A 210 4.61 -14.39 -8.18
N PRO A 211 5.31 -14.80 -9.25
CA PRO A 211 5.30 -16.19 -9.75
C PRO A 211 5.65 -17.23 -8.67
N GLU A 212 6.50 -16.88 -7.72
CA GLU A 212 6.95 -17.74 -6.62
C GLU A 212 5.81 -18.21 -5.70
N TYR A 213 4.68 -17.49 -5.61
CA TYR A 213 3.50 -17.99 -4.89
C TYR A 213 2.96 -19.29 -5.47
N ASN A 214 3.04 -19.45 -6.81
CA ASN A 214 2.64 -20.69 -7.46
C ASN A 214 3.67 -21.80 -7.28
N GLU A 215 4.94 -21.48 -7.13
CA GLU A 215 6.02 -22.42 -6.85
C GLU A 215 5.89 -22.93 -5.41
N ALA A 216 5.79 -22.05 -4.44
CA ALA A 216 5.57 -22.41 -3.03
C ALA A 216 4.31 -23.29 -2.83
N ALA A 217 3.27 -23.04 -3.62
CA ALA A 217 2.06 -23.87 -3.53
C ALA A 217 2.16 -25.26 -4.14
N ARG A 218 3.25 -25.58 -4.87
CA ARG A 218 3.56 -26.90 -5.41
C ARG A 218 4.63 -27.63 -4.60
N ASP A 219 5.29 -26.90 -3.70
CA ASP A 219 6.31 -27.46 -2.83
C ASP A 219 5.66 -28.41 -1.83
N GLU A 220 6.06 -29.68 -1.86
CA GLU A 220 5.54 -30.75 -0.99
C GLU A 220 5.91 -30.54 0.48
N ASP A 221 7.01 -29.81 0.73
CA ASP A 221 7.48 -29.47 2.08
C ASP A 221 6.75 -28.24 2.64
N ALA A 222 6.05 -27.46 1.80
CA ALA A 222 5.31 -26.29 2.21
C ALA A 222 3.98 -26.67 2.90
N LYS A 223 3.78 -26.18 4.12
CA LYS A 223 2.56 -26.42 4.87
C LYS A 223 1.50 -25.35 4.52
N LEU A 224 0.49 -25.74 3.76
CA LEU A 224 -0.69 -24.90 3.55
C LEU A 224 -1.53 -24.85 4.82
N ILE A 225 -1.80 -23.65 5.33
CA ILE A 225 -2.77 -23.40 6.40
C ILE A 225 -3.95 -22.64 5.78
N GLY A 226 -5.13 -23.23 5.85
CA GLY A 226 -6.35 -22.71 5.22
C GLY A 226 -6.70 -23.43 3.92
N THR A 227 -7.42 -22.76 3.03
CA THR A 227 -7.90 -23.34 1.77
C THR A 227 -7.47 -22.47 0.59
N ARG A 228 -6.80 -23.08 -0.37
CA ARG A 228 -6.51 -22.46 -1.68
C ARG A 228 -7.54 -22.95 -2.68
N ARG A 229 -8.31 -22.02 -3.25
CA ARG A 229 -9.39 -22.34 -4.21
C ARG A 229 -8.96 -22.21 -5.66
N GLU A 230 -7.92 -21.40 -5.92
CA GLU A 230 -7.43 -21.14 -7.26
C GLU A 230 -5.90 -20.96 -7.30
N LYS A 231 -5.35 -20.97 -8.49
CA LYS A 231 -3.95 -20.65 -8.75
C LYS A 231 -3.73 -19.14 -8.53
N ALA A 232 -2.58 -18.75 -7.98
CA ALA A 232 -2.23 -17.34 -7.90
C ALA A 232 -2.15 -16.71 -9.30
N CYS A 233 -2.84 -15.59 -9.49
CA CYS A 233 -2.92 -14.85 -10.76
C CYS A 233 -1.65 -14.02 -11.00
N ALA A 234 -0.50 -14.71 -11.03
CA ALA A 234 0.80 -14.11 -11.23
C ALA A 234 1.10 -13.85 -12.71
N PRO A 235 1.94 -12.84 -13.04
CA PRO A 235 2.40 -12.60 -14.39
C PRO A 235 3.25 -13.77 -14.91
N VAL A 236 3.33 -13.90 -16.23
CA VAL A 236 4.25 -14.89 -16.84
C VAL A 236 5.70 -14.43 -16.79
N VAL A 237 5.93 -13.13 -16.58
CA VAL A 237 7.26 -12.54 -16.45
C VAL A 237 7.65 -12.48 -14.97
N ASN A 238 8.70 -13.21 -14.61
CA ASN A 238 9.37 -13.04 -13.33
C ASN A 238 10.41 -11.92 -13.45
N SER A 239 10.18 -10.82 -12.76
CA SER A 239 11.08 -9.65 -12.79
C SER A 239 12.25 -9.73 -11.80
N GLY A 240 12.22 -10.69 -10.87
CA GLY A 240 13.25 -10.91 -9.87
C GLY A 240 13.07 -10.10 -8.57
N LEU A 241 11.86 -9.61 -8.27
CA LEU A 241 11.62 -8.92 -7.00
C LEU A 241 11.86 -9.83 -5.79
N PHE A 242 11.42 -11.09 -5.86
CA PHE A 242 11.65 -12.06 -4.78
C PHE A 242 13.15 -12.25 -4.50
N THR A 243 13.96 -12.38 -5.55
CA THR A 243 15.42 -12.46 -5.41
C THR A 243 15.99 -11.20 -4.73
N ALA A 244 15.54 -10.01 -5.15
CA ALA A 244 16.00 -8.77 -4.52
C ALA A 244 15.62 -8.70 -3.03
N MET A 245 14.42 -9.17 -2.64
CA MET A 245 14.00 -9.25 -1.24
C MET A 245 14.87 -10.21 -0.42
N LEU A 246 15.23 -11.36 -0.99
CA LEU A 246 16.16 -12.31 -0.34
C LEU A 246 17.56 -11.71 -0.15
N GLU A 247 18.09 -11.00 -1.16
CA GLU A 247 19.42 -10.37 -1.10
C GLU A 247 19.45 -9.21 -0.09
N CYS A 248 18.39 -8.40 -0.01
CA CYS A 248 18.27 -7.32 0.98
C CYS A 248 18.07 -7.86 2.40
N GLY A 249 17.36 -8.97 2.56
CA GLY A 249 17.18 -9.67 3.83
C GLY A 249 16.39 -8.89 4.88
N ASP A 250 15.44 -8.05 4.45
CA ASP A 250 14.62 -7.20 5.33
C ASP A 250 13.13 -7.55 5.29
N VAL A 251 12.61 -8.07 4.17
CA VAL A 251 11.20 -8.42 4.00
C VAL A 251 10.89 -9.76 4.67
N MET A 252 9.89 -9.76 5.55
CA MET A 252 9.44 -10.93 6.30
C MET A 252 8.08 -11.46 5.82
N GLY A 253 7.34 -10.70 5.02
CA GLY A 253 6.02 -11.03 4.48
C GLY A 253 5.46 -9.97 3.55
#